data_2d725a7ca598bba3448ea50f02447ebb
#
_entry.id   2d725a7ca598bba3448ea50f02447ebb
#
_cell.length_a   1.000
_cell.length_b   1.000
_cell.length_c   1.000
_cell.angle_alpha   90.00
_cell.angle_beta   90.00
_cell.angle_gamma   90.00
#
_symmetry.space_group_name_H-M   'P 1'
#
loop_
_entity.id
_entity.type
_entity.pdbx_description
1 polymer ?
#
loop_
_entity_poly.entity_id
_entity_poly.type
_entity_poly.pdbx_seq_one_letter_code
_entity_poly.pdbx_strand_id
1 'polypeptide(L)'
;YERKHIGILEQVRRYVHLPVIVKLGMNLTNPVALINQLYANGAAAVVMFNRPYRPDIQIENVHFHAGEMWTRPSDICDALRWVGICSARIPNLGYAVSGGVHDGWAVVKSLLAGASAVEVCTTLFWNGPHRIEVMKEQMMQWMEEHGYDNIPKEWKTFLSGKQNDDVVFIKNLMQIATLLIKAAHQKFKK
;
A
#
# COMPACT_ATOMS: atom_id res chain seq x y z
N TYR A 1 17.60 -9.43 11.88
CA TYR A 1 16.16 -9.27 11.70
C TYR A 1 15.77 -9.36 10.22
N GLU A 2 16.38 -8.58 9.34
CA GLU A 2 16.04 -8.53 7.91
C GLU A 2 16.28 -9.86 7.17
N ARG A 3 17.35 -10.59 7.49
CA ARG A 3 17.62 -11.94 6.93
C ARG A 3 16.47 -12.95 7.16
N LYS A 4 15.71 -12.80 8.24
CA LYS A 4 14.57 -13.68 8.52
C LYS A 4 13.45 -13.51 7.50
N HIS A 5 13.22 -12.30 6.99
CA HIS A 5 12.21 -12.07 5.95
C HIS A 5 12.54 -12.84 4.67
N ILE A 6 13.81 -12.83 4.28
CA ILE A 6 14.29 -13.54 3.08
C ILE A 6 14.15 -15.05 3.28
N GLY A 7 14.63 -15.58 4.40
CA GLY A 7 14.52 -17.02 4.69
C GLY A 7 13.07 -17.52 4.73
N ILE A 8 12.14 -16.72 5.28
CA ILE A 8 10.70 -17.05 5.24
C ILE A 8 10.18 -17.05 3.81
N LEU A 9 10.51 -16.03 3.00
CA LEU A 9 10.10 -15.96 1.61
C LEU A 9 10.61 -17.16 0.81
N GLU A 10 11.89 -17.52 0.97
CA GLU A 10 12.48 -18.68 0.31
C GLU A 10 11.76 -20.00 0.70
N GLN A 11 11.44 -20.17 1.98
CA GLN A 11 10.69 -21.34 2.43
C GLN A 11 9.29 -21.38 1.82
N VAL A 12 8.55 -20.27 1.84
CA VAL A 12 7.21 -20.19 1.24
C VAL A 12 7.27 -20.52 -0.25
N ARG A 13 8.24 -19.96 -0.98
CA ARG A 13 8.40 -20.17 -2.42
C ARG A 13 8.70 -21.62 -2.80
N ARG A 14 9.23 -22.45 -1.90
CA ARG A 14 9.42 -23.91 -2.15
C ARG A 14 8.11 -24.66 -2.27
N TYR A 15 7.05 -24.19 -1.60
CA TYR A 15 5.77 -24.88 -1.50
C TYR A 15 4.63 -24.17 -2.25
N VAL A 16 4.82 -22.89 -2.58
CA VAL A 16 3.76 -22.04 -3.15
C VAL A 16 4.21 -21.49 -4.51
N HIS A 17 3.44 -21.77 -5.54
CA HIS A 17 3.66 -21.26 -6.90
C HIS A 17 2.89 -19.97 -7.21
N LEU A 18 2.05 -19.50 -6.27
CA LEU A 18 1.33 -18.23 -6.38
C LEU A 18 2.29 -17.05 -6.19
N PRO A 19 1.94 -15.86 -6.75
CA PRO A 19 2.65 -14.63 -6.44
C PRO A 19 2.64 -14.36 -4.93
N VAL A 20 3.83 -14.15 -4.33
CA VAL A 20 3.97 -13.87 -2.90
C VAL A 20 4.17 -12.38 -2.70
N ILE A 21 3.30 -11.76 -1.91
CA ILE A 21 3.38 -10.36 -1.50
C ILE A 21 3.87 -10.33 -0.05
N VAL A 22 4.90 -9.53 0.22
CA VAL A 22 5.51 -9.43 1.55
C VAL A 22 5.08 -8.13 2.22
N LYS A 23 4.34 -8.23 3.34
CA LYS A 23 3.97 -7.06 4.14
C LYS A 23 5.05 -6.79 5.20
N LEU A 24 5.62 -5.59 5.14
CA LEU A 24 6.77 -5.20 5.97
C LEU A 24 6.34 -4.38 7.19
N GLY A 25 7.09 -4.53 8.29
CA GLY A 25 7.04 -3.57 9.40
C GLY A 25 7.87 -2.32 9.10
N MET A 26 7.63 -1.25 9.86
CA MET A 26 8.36 0.03 9.66
C MET A 26 9.78 0.01 10.21
N ASN A 27 10.10 -0.90 11.15
CA ASN A 27 11.37 -0.94 11.87
C ASN A 27 12.47 -1.61 11.01
N LEU A 28 12.84 -0.96 9.92
CA LEU A 28 13.85 -1.43 8.97
C LEU A 28 15.06 -0.50 8.99
N THR A 29 16.25 -1.07 9.04
CA THR A 29 17.50 -0.32 8.98
C THR A 29 17.77 0.23 7.59
N ASN A 30 17.55 -0.60 6.57
CA ASN A 30 17.69 -0.22 5.16
C ASN A 30 16.57 -0.83 4.31
N PRO A 31 15.41 -0.16 4.20
CA PRO A 31 14.28 -0.67 3.42
C PRO A 31 14.61 -0.98 1.97
N VAL A 32 15.40 -0.14 1.30
CA VAL A 32 15.78 -0.35 -0.10
C VAL A 32 16.59 -1.64 -0.28
N ALA A 33 17.57 -1.88 0.58
CA ALA A 33 18.39 -3.09 0.50
C ALA A 33 17.56 -4.35 0.76
N LEU A 34 16.69 -4.35 1.78
CA LEU A 34 15.80 -5.47 2.07
C LEU A 34 14.85 -5.75 0.92
N ILE A 35 14.19 -4.71 0.38
CA ILE A 35 13.22 -4.86 -0.70
C ILE A 35 13.90 -5.36 -1.98
N ASN A 36 15.12 -4.90 -2.28
CA ASN A 36 15.89 -5.43 -3.41
C ASN A 36 16.20 -6.92 -3.23
N GLN A 37 16.55 -7.35 -2.03
CA GLN A 37 16.77 -8.77 -1.74
C GLN A 37 15.47 -9.58 -1.82
N LEU A 38 14.35 -9.06 -1.32
CA LEU A 38 13.04 -9.72 -1.48
C LEU A 38 12.67 -9.89 -2.94
N TYR A 39 12.87 -8.86 -3.77
CA TYR A 39 12.67 -8.95 -5.21
C TYR A 39 13.55 -10.01 -5.86
N ALA A 40 14.85 -10.02 -5.55
CA ALA A 40 15.80 -11.01 -6.05
C ALA A 40 15.43 -12.45 -5.65
N ASN A 41 14.75 -12.64 -4.51
CA ASN A 41 14.27 -13.94 -4.03
C ASN A 41 12.80 -14.23 -4.42
N GLY A 42 12.25 -13.50 -5.39
CA GLY A 42 10.98 -13.81 -6.04
C GLY A 42 9.73 -13.27 -5.34
N ALA A 43 9.85 -12.22 -4.52
CA ALA A 43 8.67 -11.47 -4.10
C ALA A 43 8.01 -10.82 -5.32
N ALA A 44 6.69 -10.93 -5.44
CA ALA A 44 5.92 -10.29 -6.50
C ALA A 44 5.62 -8.82 -6.17
N ALA A 45 5.44 -8.52 -4.89
CA ALA A 45 5.19 -7.16 -4.41
C ALA A 45 5.56 -7.04 -2.93
N VAL A 46 5.64 -5.79 -2.45
CA VAL A 46 5.74 -5.46 -1.02
C VAL A 46 4.62 -4.52 -0.60
N VAL A 47 4.15 -4.69 0.64
CA VAL A 47 3.20 -3.76 1.27
C VAL A 47 3.93 -2.96 2.33
N MET A 48 3.85 -1.64 2.25
CA MET A 48 4.41 -0.70 3.20
C MET A 48 3.31 0.15 3.84
N PHE A 49 3.07 0.04 5.13
CA PHE A 49 3.67 -0.82 6.12
C PHE A 49 2.59 -1.49 6.98
N ASN A 50 2.97 -2.54 7.70
CA ASN A 50 2.12 -3.04 8.77
C ASN A 50 2.03 -1.96 9.86
N ARG A 51 0.84 -1.82 10.46
CA ARG A 51 0.67 -0.86 11.55
C ARG A 51 1.54 -1.27 12.76
N PRO A 52 2.41 -0.39 13.25
CA PRO A 52 3.19 -0.68 14.45
C PRO A 52 2.26 -0.68 15.67
N TYR A 53 2.55 -1.54 16.63
CA TYR A 53 1.98 -1.41 17.96
C TYR A 53 2.57 -0.15 18.62
N ARG A 54 1.72 0.74 19.08
CA ARG A 54 2.09 1.98 19.74
C ARG A 54 1.57 1.91 21.18
N PRO A 55 2.37 1.45 22.15
CA PRO A 55 1.98 1.49 23.55
C PRO A 55 1.93 2.95 24.02
N ASP A 56 1.06 3.22 24.97
CA ASP A 56 0.96 4.49 25.67
C ASP A 56 0.90 4.27 27.20
N ILE A 57 1.09 5.32 27.96
CA ILE A 57 1.06 5.27 29.42
C ILE A 57 -0.13 6.07 29.92
N GLN A 58 -1.04 5.39 30.60
CA GLN A 58 -2.11 6.05 31.33
C GLN A 58 -1.55 6.59 32.63
N ILE A 59 -1.45 7.93 32.74
CA ILE A 59 -0.75 8.59 33.84
C ILE A 59 -1.52 8.53 35.16
N GLU A 60 -2.86 8.36 35.11
CA GLU A 60 -3.72 8.33 36.29
C GLU A 60 -3.45 7.08 37.16
N ASN A 61 -3.08 5.98 36.55
CA ASN A 61 -2.82 4.70 37.24
C ASN A 61 -1.43 4.12 36.93
N VAL A 62 -0.61 4.83 36.17
CA VAL A 62 0.78 4.47 35.80
C VAL A 62 0.84 3.08 35.13
N HIS A 63 -0.07 2.81 34.20
CA HIS A 63 -0.13 1.55 33.48
C HIS A 63 0.11 1.74 31.99
N PHE A 64 0.79 0.75 31.38
CA PHE A 64 0.86 0.64 29.93
C PHE A 64 -0.48 0.18 29.40
N HIS A 65 -0.95 0.86 28.36
CA HIS A 65 -2.12 0.41 27.60
C HIS A 65 -1.82 0.43 26.09
N ALA A 66 -2.65 -0.24 25.30
CA ALA A 66 -2.61 -0.12 23.86
C ALA A 66 -2.99 1.31 23.50
N GLY A 67 -2.11 2.01 22.82
CA GLY A 67 -2.41 3.32 22.25
C GLY A 67 -3.45 3.19 21.13
N GLU A 68 -3.65 4.26 20.38
CA GLU A 68 -4.67 4.30 19.34
C GLU A 68 -4.51 3.17 18.31
N MET A 69 -5.56 2.35 18.18
CA MET A 69 -5.58 1.20 17.28
C MET A 69 -5.83 1.63 15.83
N TRP A 70 -6.56 2.73 15.62
CA TRP A 70 -6.96 3.21 14.31
C TRP A 70 -5.90 4.10 13.67
N THR A 71 -5.80 4.05 12.33
CA THR A 71 -4.90 4.94 11.59
C THR A 71 -5.51 6.34 11.48
N ARG A 72 -4.63 7.34 11.48
CA ARG A 72 -4.95 8.72 11.11
C ARG A 72 -4.55 8.97 9.65
N PRO A 73 -5.17 9.93 8.95
CA PRO A 73 -4.76 10.28 7.59
C PRO A 73 -3.26 10.62 7.46
N SER A 74 -2.64 11.18 8.49
CA SER A 74 -1.20 11.49 8.53
C SER A 74 -0.30 10.25 8.56
N ASP A 75 -0.80 9.09 8.97
CA ASP A 75 0.00 7.86 9.05
C ASP A 75 0.46 7.33 7.66
N ILE A 76 -0.08 7.90 6.58
CA ILE A 76 0.32 7.56 5.20
C ILE A 76 1.73 8.07 4.83
N CYS A 77 2.24 9.10 5.50
CA CYS A 77 3.43 9.83 5.07
C CYS A 77 4.69 8.95 4.95
N ASP A 78 4.92 8.06 5.91
CA ASP A 78 6.08 7.16 5.87
C ASP A 78 5.97 6.15 4.72
N ALA A 79 4.77 5.61 4.48
CA ALA A 79 4.53 4.71 3.37
C ALA A 79 4.75 5.41 2.01
N LEU A 80 4.23 6.63 1.83
CA LEU A 80 4.45 7.42 0.61
C LEU A 80 5.94 7.66 0.35
N ARG A 81 6.68 8.08 1.38
CA ARG A 81 8.11 8.33 1.29
C ARG A 81 8.86 7.08 0.80
N TRP A 82 8.64 5.94 1.44
CA TRP A 82 9.39 4.74 1.14
C TRP A 82 8.94 4.06 -0.15
N VAL A 83 7.65 4.09 -0.46
CA VAL A 83 7.17 3.64 -1.78
C VAL A 83 7.82 4.46 -2.89
N GLY A 84 7.86 5.80 -2.75
CA GLY A 84 8.48 6.67 -3.75
C GLY A 84 9.96 6.36 -3.95
N ILE A 85 10.73 6.20 -2.87
CA ILE A 85 12.16 5.89 -2.97
C ILE A 85 12.41 4.50 -3.57
N CYS A 86 11.63 3.49 -3.15
CA CYS A 86 11.85 2.11 -3.57
C CYS A 86 11.34 1.85 -4.99
N SER A 87 10.19 2.41 -5.39
CA SER A 87 9.63 2.22 -6.73
C SER A 87 10.53 2.83 -7.82
N ALA A 88 11.19 3.95 -7.51
CA ALA A 88 12.17 4.56 -8.42
C ALA A 88 13.43 3.71 -8.60
N ARG A 89 13.84 2.95 -7.57
CA ARG A 89 15.06 2.14 -7.58
C ARG A 89 14.86 0.70 -8.03
N ILE A 90 13.68 0.14 -7.77
CA ILE A 90 13.32 -1.24 -8.08
C ILE A 90 11.96 -1.22 -8.82
N PRO A 91 11.93 -0.73 -10.08
CA PRO A 91 10.68 -0.42 -10.79
C PRO A 91 9.87 -1.66 -11.20
N ASN A 92 10.50 -2.83 -11.23
CA ASN A 92 9.86 -4.08 -11.65
C ASN A 92 9.15 -4.82 -10.50
N LEU A 93 9.20 -4.30 -9.28
CA LEU A 93 8.49 -4.85 -8.12
C LEU A 93 7.15 -4.12 -7.93
N GLY A 94 6.10 -4.84 -7.54
CA GLY A 94 4.84 -4.23 -7.13
C GLY A 94 4.95 -3.58 -5.75
N TYR A 95 4.26 -2.45 -5.56
CA TYR A 95 4.22 -1.73 -4.28
C TYR A 95 2.79 -1.48 -3.86
N ALA A 96 2.49 -1.69 -2.58
CA ALA A 96 1.22 -1.29 -2.00
C ALA A 96 1.44 -0.39 -0.79
N VAL A 97 0.65 0.69 -0.70
CA VAL A 97 0.59 1.55 0.48
C VAL A 97 -0.43 0.99 1.46
N SER A 98 -0.07 0.91 2.73
CA SER A 98 -0.94 0.48 3.82
C SER A 98 -0.81 1.41 5.02
N GLY A 99 -1.95 1.82 5.58
CA GLY A 99 -2.06 2.76 6.69
C GLY A 99 -2.29 4.21 6.24
N GLY A 100 -3.22 4.88 6.91
CA GLY A 100 -3.56 6.28 6.62
C GLY A 100 -4.37 6.52 5.34
N VAL A 101 -4.82 5.49 4.66
CA VAL A 101 -5.66 5.62 3.46
C VAL A 101 -7.12 5.74 3.89
N HIS A 102 -7.66 6.96 3.90
CA HIS A 102 -9.00 7.27 4.40
C HIS A 102 -9.95 7.82 3.33
N ASP A 103 -9.42 8.29 2.21
CA ASP A 103 -10.17 8.93 1.12
C ASP A 103 -9.50 8.69 -0.24
N GLY A 104 -10.15 9.15 -1.32
CA GLY A 104 -9.64 9.05 -2.69
C GLY A 104 -8.37 9.85 -2.93
N TRP A 105 -8.17 10.95 -2.20
CA TRP A 105 -6.95 11.76 -2.28
C TRP A 105 -5.73 10.99 -1.77
N ALA A 106 -5.90 10.19 -0.71
CA ALA A 106 -4.86 9.30 -0.21
C ALA A 106 -4.53 8.19 -1.23
N VAL A 107 -5.52 7.70 -1.98
CA VAL A 107 -5.29 6.78 -3.11
C VAL A 107 -4.45 7.45 -4.19
N VAL A 108 -4.84 8.65 -4.63
CA VAL A 108 -4.08 9.43 -5.64
C VAL A 108 -2.64 9.64 -5.19
N LYS A 109 -2.41 10.11 -3.95
CA LYS A 109 -1.04 10.27 -3.40
C LYS A 109 -0.23 8.99 -3.45
N SER A 110 -0.86 7.85 -3.14
CA SER A 110 -0.19 6.55 -3.16
C SER A 110 0.24 6.15 -4.56
N LEU A 111 -0.63 6.36 -5.55
CA LEU A 111 -0.34 6.07 -6.96
C LEU A 111 0.75 6.99 -7.51
N LEU A 112 0.69 8.28 -7.20
CA LEU A 112 1.74 9.25 -7.56
C LEU A 112 3.09 8.89 -6.94
N ALA A 113 3.11 8.31 -5.73
CA ALA A 113 4.33 7.79 -5.12
C ALA A 113 4.88 6.51 -5.79
N GLY A 114 4.13 5.90 -6.71
CA GLY A 114 4.54 4.69 -7.42
C GLY A 114 3.93 3.40 -6.88
N ALA A 115 2.91 3.49 -6.02
CA ALA A 115 2.17 2.30 -5.60
C ALA A 115 1.34 1.72 -6.75
N SER A 116 1.20 0.40 -6.75
CA SER A 116 0.32 -0.35 -7.65
C SER A 116 -1.02 -0.68 -7.02
N ALA A 117 -1.09 -0.60 -5.70
CA ALA A 117 -2.30 -0.89 -4.93
C ALA A 117 -2.30 -0.09 -3.63
N VAL A 118 -3.46 0.00 -2.99
CA VAL A 118 -3.61 0.55 -1.63
C VAL A 118 -4.41 -0.42 -0.77
N GLU A 119 -4.03 -0.54 0.49
CA GLU A 119 -4.80 -1.27 1.48
C GLU A 119 -5.62 -0.28 2.33
N VAL A 120 -6.89 -0.56 2.47
CA VAL A 120 -7.85 0.26 3.21
C VAL A 120 -8.46 -0.57 4.32
N CYS A 121 -8.40 -0.09 5.57
CA CYS A 121 -8.93 -0.80 6.72
C CYS A 121 -9.77 0.13 7.61
N THR A 122 -9.14 1.07 8.31
CA THR A 122 -9.78 1.91 9.33
C THR A 122 -11.03 2.63 8.81
N THR A 123 -10.93 3.25 7.64
CA THR A 123 -12.08 3.99 7.08
C THR A 123 -13.23 3.06 6.68
N LEU A 124 -12.96 1.80 6.28
CA LEU A 124 -14.00 0.82 6.00
C LEU A 124 -14.68 0.34 7.28
N PHE A 125 -13.93 0.20 8.36
CA PHE A 125 -14.48 -0.15 9.65
C PHE A 125 -15.46 0.92 10.17
N TRP A 126 -15.10 2.20 9.98
CA TRP A 126 -15.93 3.31 10.45
C TRP A 126 -17.11 3.64 9.54
N ASN A 127 -16.91 3.55 8.21
CA ASN A 127 -17.86 4.05 7.22
C ASN A 127 -18.54 2.95 6.39
N GLY A 128 -18.18 1.70 6.62
CA GLY A 128 -18.69 0.58 5.82
C GLY A 128 -18.08 0.44 4.43
N PRO A 129 -18.41 -0.64 3.71
CA PRO A 129 -17.78 -0.98 2.43
C PRO A 129 -18.10 0.00 1.29
N HIS A 130 -19.23 0.73 1.35
CA HIS A 130 -19.59 1.73 0.35
C HIS A 130 -18.57 2.88 0.29
N ARG A 131 -17.73 3.05 1.32
CA ARG A 131 -16.65 4.03 1.33
C ARG A 131 -15.70 3.88 0.13
N ILE A 132 -15.55 2.67 -0.38
CA ILE A 132 -14.72 2.41 -1.57
C ILE A 132 -15.29 3.14 -2.80
N GLU A 133 -16.61 3.16 -2.96
CA GLU A 133 -17.24 3.87 -4.08
C GLU A 133 -16.97 5.38 -3.99
N VAL A 134 -17.12 5.96 -2.79
CA VAL A 134 -16.80 7.37 -2.55
C VAL A 134 -15.33 7.67 -2.85
N MET A 135 -14.43 6.79 -2.46
CA MET A 135 -12.99 6.96 -2.75
C MET A 135 -12.69 6.88 -4.24
N LYS A 136 -13.36 6.01 -4.97
CA LYS A 136 -13.25 5.93 -6.44
C LYS A 136 -13.76 7.20 -7.12
N GLU A 137 -14.94 7.71 -6.70
CA GLU A 137 -15.49 8.94 -7.21
C GLU A 137 -14.56 10.13 -6.98
N GLN A 138 -13.98 10.26 -5.78
CA GLN A 138 -12.99 11.29 -5.47
C GLN A 138 -11.74 11.18 -6.35
N MET A 139 -11.24 9.96 -6.56
CA MET A 139 -10.10 9.72 -7.44
C MET A 139 -10.43 10.09 -8.89
N MET A 140 -11.59 9.70 -9.40
CA MET A 140 -12.04 9.99 -10.76
C MET A 140 -12.22 11.50 -10.96
N GLN A 141 -12.85 12.19 -10.00
CA GLN A 141 -12.98 13.65 -10.00
C GLN A 141 -11.62 14.33 -10.10
N TRP A 142 -10.65 13.91 -9.27
CA TRP A 142 -9.31 14.47 -9.33
C TRP A 142 -8.63 14.23 -10.67
N MET A 143 -8.80 13.05 -11.26
CA MET A 143 -8.24 12.72 -12.57
C MET A 143 -8.85 13.63 -13.67
N GLU A 144 -10.16 13.82 -13.67
CA GLU A 144 -10.86 14.68 -14.61
C GLU A 144 -10.38 16.14 -14.49
N GLU A 145 -10.30 16.68 -13.25
CA GLU A 145 -9.83 18.04 -12.98
C GLU A 145 -8.38 18.28 -13.45
N HIS A 146 -7.57 17.22 -13.55
CA HIS A 146 -6.16 17.31 -13.95
C HIS A 146 -5.90 16.76 -15.35
N GLY A 147 -6.97 16.46 -16.12
CA GLY A 147 -6.85 16.02 -17.52
C GLY A 147 -6.28 14.61 -17.70
N TYR A 148 -6.49 13.71 -16.73
CA TYR A 148 -6.07 12.32 -16.82
C TYR A 148 -7.25 11.42 -17.19
N ASP A 149 -7.26 10.86 -18.40
CA ASP A 149 -8.24 9.84 -18.81
C ASP A 149 -7.94 8.47 -18.15
N ASN A 150 -6.70 8.29 -17.67
CA ASN A 150 -6.24 7.08 -17.02
C ASN A 150 -5.02 7.40 -16.15
N ILE A 151 -4.59 6.43 -15.30
CA ILE A 151 -3.42 6.60 -14.42
C ILE A 151 -2.14 6.44 -15.25
N PRO A 152 -1.33 7.49 -15.48
CA PRO A 152 -0.13 7.43 -16.28
C PRO A 152 0.94 6.51 -15.67
N LYS A 153 1.75 5.87 -16.52
CA LYS A 153 2.92 5.09 -16.07
C LYS A 153 3.96 5.98 -15.40
N GLU A 154 4.02 7.24 -15.80
CA GLU A 154 4.97 8.23 -15.31
C GLU A 154 4.79 8.56 -13.84
N TRP A 155 3.62 8.30 -13.27
CA TRP A 155 3.43 8.48 -11.83
C TRP A 155 4.41 7.64 -11.00
N LYS A 156 4.88 6.51 -11.56
CA LYS A 156 5.99 5.74 -10.96
C LYS A 156 7.33 6.48 -11.01
N THR A 157 7.46 7.47 -11.89
CA THR A 157 8.70 8.21 -12.11
C THR A 157 8.67 9.64 -11.57
N PHE A 158 7.56 10.10 -10.98
CA PHE A 158 7.43 11.46 -10.45
C PHE A 158 8.55 11.83 -9.49
N LEU A 159 9.02 10.88 -8.67
CA LEU A 159 10.15 11.09 -7.77
C LEU A 159 11.52 10.78 -8.40
N SER A 160 11.58 10.22 -9.60
CA SER A 160 12.85 9.92 -10.31
C SER A 160 13.30 11.03 -11.24
N GLY A 161 12.50 12.09 -11.43
CA GLY A 161 12.85 13.24 -12.26
C GLY A 161 12.99 12.96 -13.77
N LYS A 162 12.46 11.85 -14.25
CA LYS A 162 12.40 11.53 -15.69
C LYS A 162 10.96 11.49 -16.17
N GLN A 163 10.62 12.40 -17.09
CA GLN A 163 9.38 12.42 -17.86
C GLN A 163 9.47 11.44 -19.03
N ASN A 164 8.49 10.65 -19.27
CA ASN A 164 7.72 10.32 -20.47
C ASN A 164 7.21 8.86 -20.57
N ASP A 165 5.95 8.82 -20.86
CA ASP A 165 5.05 8.08 -21.77
C ASP A 165 4.44 6.75 -21.33
N ASP A 166 3.11 6.87 -21.18
CA ASP A 166 1.94 6.05 -21.53
C ASP A 166 1.55 4.76 -20.81
N VAL A 167 0.42 4.91 -20.17
CA VAL A 167 -0.84 4.13 -20.08
C VAL A 167 -0.79 2.59 -20.11
N VAL A 168 -0.97 1.92 -18.95
CA VAL A 168 -1.65 0.59 -18.81
C VAL A 168 -2.08 0.29 -17.35
N PHE A 169 -2.33 1.24 -16.48
CA PHE A 169 -2.47 0.94 -15.06
C PHE A 169 -3.91 0.83 -14.53
N ILE A 170 -4.88 1.50 -15.14
CA ILE A 170 -6.29 1.48 -14.68
C ILE A 170 -6.94 0.11 -14.81
N LYS A 171 -6.61 -0.64 -15.85
CA LYS A 171 -7.20 -1.97 -16.07
C LYS A 171 -6.92 -2.92 -14.91
N ASN A 172 -5.72 -2.86 -14.35
CA ASN A 172 -5.32 -3.72 -13.23
C ASN A 172 -5.87 -3.22 -11.89
N LEU A 173 -5.97 -1.90 -11.69
CA LEU A 173 -6.54 -1.33 -10.45
C LEU A 173 -8.04 -1.55 -10.36
N MET A 174 -8.77 -1.37 -11.47
CA MET A 174 -10.20 -1.70 -11.53
C MET A 174 -10.45 -3.19 -11.36
N GLN A 175 -9.56 -4.07 -11.85
CA GLN A 175 -9.66 -5.50 -11.61
C GLN A 175 -9.39 -5.87 -10.16
N ILE A 176 -8.38 -5.27 -9.52
CA ILE A 176 -8.06 -5.53 -8.09
C ILE A 176 -9.15 -4.94 -7.18
N ALA A 177 -9.62 -3.72 -7.43
CA ALA A 177 -10.75 -3.14 -6.71
C ALA A 177 -12.03 -3.96 -6.91
N THR A 178 -12.29 -4.43 -8.13
CA THR A 178 -13.45 -5.29 -8.45
C THR A 178 -13.33 -6.67 -7.79
N LEU A 179 -12.13 -7.24 -7.71
CA LEU A 179 -11.87 -8.50 -7.01
C LEU A 179 -12.03 -8.35 -5.49
N LEU A 180 -11.54 -7.26 -4.91
CA LEU A 180 -11.70 -6.96 -3.49
C LEU A 180 -13.16 -6.67 -3.14
N ILE A 181 -13.90 -5.95 -3.99
CA ILE A 181 -15.33 -5.72 -3.83
C ILE A 181 -16.14 -7.01 -3.95
N LYS A 182 -15.82 -7.88 -4.92
CA LYS A 182 -16.46 -9.20 -5.07
C LYS A 182 -16.17 -10.11 -3.89
N ALA A 183 -14.94 -10.14 -3.40
CA ALA A 183 -14.55 -10.92 -2.23
C ALA A 183 -15.22 -10.40 -0.94
N ALA A 184 -15.33 -9.08 -0.77
CA ALA A 184 -16.07 -8.47 0.33
C ALA A 184 -17.58 -8.80 0.23
N HIS A 185 -18.18 -8.67 -0.95
CA HIS A 185 -19.60 -8.99 -1.15
C HIS A 185 -19.94 -10.46 -0.87
N GLN A 186 -19.04 -11.38 -1.18
CA GLN A 186 -19.24 -12.81 -0.87
C GLN A 186 -19.11 -13.12 0.63
N LYS A 187 -18.30 -12.37 1.36
CA LYS A 187 -18.13 -12.54 2.82
C LYS A 187 -19.27 -11.98 3.65
N PHE A 188 -19.98 -10.97 3.15
CA PHE A 188 -21.10 -10.31 3.85
C PHE A 188 -22.47 -10.84 3.43
N LYS A 189 -22.55 -11.83 2.52
CA LYS A 189 -23.78 -12.55 2.17
C LYS A 189 -23.98 -13.87 2.93
N LYS A 190 -23.10 -14.17 3.89
CA LYS A 190 -23.25 -15.23 4.88
C LYS A 190 -23.46 -14.59 6.25
#